data_f06200334c3604dbd13629bf4bd05c31
#
_entry.id   f06200334c3604dbd13629bf4bd05c31
#
_cell.length_a   1.000
_cell.length_b   1.000
_cell.length_c   1.000
_cell.angle_alpha   90.00
_cell.angle_beta   90.00
_cell.angle_gamma   90.00
#
_symmetry.space_group_name_H-M   'P 1'
#
loop_
_entity.id
_entity.type
_entity.pdbx_description
1 polymer ?
#
loop_
_entity_poly.entity_id
_entity_poly.type
_entity_poly.pdbx_seq_one_letter_code
_entity_poly.pdbx_strand_id
1 'polypeptide(L)'
;MKVGIALNMLSQAGRPDTAVINEHLQLGDLAEPLGFDSLFALEHHFTGYAMSPAPLQLLSYYAGRIKRIHLGTAVIVIPWHDPIRIAEQIALLDVISGGRCLFGFGRGAARTEYEGFRIPMDEARPRFKEGLDIIRLGLTQPSFEYQGEFFNIPRTSIRPAPVSHPELRFYGSANSPESAKLLASSGLGLLIVMHNEWSKAAHEVYDFHRMAMEAGHTPRPPIILTNISCAESHDEATDRAVEWLGKKWDSVDNHYRFSDGGLASVKGYEAYGKIGRTYAKMADQSHRNKMTDTYVKIQIVGTPDECLQQIAMLRQYTGLDHLVCEFGYGGLPHHEAELNMRLFADRVMPVLQRDRLFTQPPEIITAPPVLQDEGVFVPA
;
A
#
# COMPACT_ATOMS: atom_id res chain seq x y z
N MET A 1 15.43 4.18 -9.61
CA MET A 1 14.18 4.04 -8.85
C MET A 1 13.87 2.56 -8.70
N LYS A 2 13.34 2.13 -7.58
CA LYS A 2 12.89 0.74 -7.35
C LYS A 2 11.49 0.54 -7.89
N VAL A 3 11.22 -0.65 -8.43
CA VAL A 3 9.91 -1.02 -8.95
C VAL A 3 9.50 -2.37 -8.36
N GLY A 4 8.36 -2.43 -7.71
CA GLY A 4 7.80 -3.64 -7.13
C GLY A 4 6.42 -3.97 -7.67
N ILE A 5 5.88 -5.11 -7.24
CA ILE A 5 4.50 -5.49 -7.48
C ILE A 5 3.73 -5.64 -6.16
N ALA A 6 2.41 -5.46 -6.21
CA ALA A 6 1.50 -5.80 -5.12
C ALA A 6 0.55 -6.91 -5.54
N LEU A 7 0.30 -7.85 -4.63
CA LEU A 7 -0.67 -8.93 -4.80
C LEU A 7 -1.96 -8.56 -4.06
N ASN A 8 -2.97 -8.14 -4.80
CA ASN A 8 -4.24 -7.70 -4.21
C ASN A 8 -5.20 -8.89 -3.93
N MET A 9 -5.16 -9.95 -4.74
CA MET A 9 -6.03 -11.15 -4.61
C MET A 9 -7.54 -10.81 -4.54
N LEU A 10 -7.98 -9.78 -5.30
CA LEU A 10 -9.38 -9.40 -5.37
C LEU A 10 -10.19 -10.44 -6.14
N SER A 11 -11.24 -10.99 -5.51
CA SER A 11 -12.16 -11.92 -6.13
C SER A 11 -13.44 -11.23 -6.57
N GLN A 12 -13.88 -11.51 -7.78
CA GLN A 12 -15.25 -11.21 -8.21
C GLN A 12 -16.22 -12.34 -7.81
N ALA A 13 -17.49 -11.97 -7.62
CA ALA A 13 -18.53 -12.92 -7.28
C ALA A 13 -18.58 -14.11 -8.28
N GLY A 14 -18.64 -15.31 -7.73
CA GLY A 14 -18.75 -16.54 -8.52
C GLY A 14 -17.44 -17.18 -8.96
N ARG A 15 -16.29 -16.55 -8.69
CA ARG A 15 -14.97 -17.18 -8.94
C ARG A 15 -14.54 -18.01 -7.72
N PRO A 16 -14.00 -19.23 -7.90
CA PRO A 16 -13.42 -19.99 -6.80
C PRO A 16 -12.20 -19.26 -6.21
N ASP A 17 -12.13 -19.14 -4.89
CA ASP A 17 -11.03 -18.49 -4.17
C ASP A 17 -9.67 -19.10 -4.54
N THR A 18 -9.61 -20.43 -4.67
CA THR A 18 -8.38 -21.15 -5.05
C THR A 18 -7.87 -20.74 -6.43
N ALA A 19 -8.75 -20.46 -7.39
CA ALA A 19 -8.36 -20.01 -8.72
C ALA A 19 -7.73 -18.60 -8.64
N VAL A 20 -8.40 -17.67 -7.94
CA VAL A 20 -7.92 -16.30 -7.78
C VAL A 20 -6.57 -16.26 -7.05
N ILE A 21 -6.44 -17.00 -5.95
CA ILE A 21 -5.17 -17.09 -5.21
C ILE A 21 -4.06 -17.65 -6.10
N ASN A 22 -4.30 -18.76 -6.82
CA ASN A 22 -3.27 -19.37 -7.68
C ASN A 22 -2.83 -18.42 -8.81
N GLU A 23 -3.74 -17.68 -9.42
CA GLU A 23 -3.40 -16.68 -10.45
C GLU A 23 -2.51 -15.57 -9.91
N HIS A 24 -2.81 -15.05 -8.73
CA HIS A 24 -1.96 -14.03 -8.10
C HIS A 24 -0.61 -14.60 -7.63
N LEU A 25 -0.55 -15.85 -7.19
CA LEU A 25 0.72 -16.51 -6.90
C LEU A 25 1.57 -16.64 -8.16
N GLN A 26 0.97 -16.94 -9.32
CA GLN A 26 1.69 -16.97 -10.60
C GLN A 26 2.24 -15.60 -10.99
N LEU A 27 1.46 -14.51 -10.83
CA LEU A 27 1.99 -13.15 -11.02
C LEU A 27 3.15 -12.84 -10.07
N GLY A 28 3.06 -13.26 -8.82
CA GLY A 28 4.14 -13.11 -7.84
C GLY A 28 5.41 -13.88 -8.23
N ASP A 29 5.28 -15.08 -8.78
CA ASP A 29 6.40 -15.89 -9.27
C ASP A 29 7.11 -15.25 -10.46
N LEU A 30 6.43 -14.41 -11.23
CA LEU A 30 7.02 -13.66 -12.35
C LEU A 30 7.82 -12.42 -11.91
N ALA A 31 7.65 -11.94 -10.69
CA ALA A 31 8.27 -10.68 -10.25
C ALA A 31 9.79 -10.70 -10.38
N GLU A 32 10.46 -11.68 -9.79
CA GLU A 32 11.92 -11.76 -9.82
C GLU A 32 12.48 -12.08 -11.22
N PRO A 33 11.93 -13.02 -12.00
CA PRO A 33 12.37 -13.28 -13.38
C PRO A 33 12.21 -12.06 -14.30
N LEU A 34 11.16 -11.27 -14.14
CA LEU A 34 10.93 -10.07 -14.94
C LEU A 34 11.76 -8.86 -14.49
N GLY A 35 12.52 -8.97 -13.39
CA GLY A 35 13.45 -7.93 -12.95
C GLY A 35 12.85 -6.89 -12.00
N PHE A 36 11.70 -7.15 -11.40
CA PHE A 36 11.17 -6.29 -10.32
C PHE A 36 12.08 -6.31 -9.08
N ASP A 37 12.03 -5.26 -8.29
CA ASP A 37 12.86 -5.05 -7.10
C ASP A 37 12.18 -5.53 -5.80
N SER A 38 10.86 -5.71 -5.82
CA SER A 38 10.09 -6.11 -4.64
C SER A 38 8.73 -6.72 -4.95
N LEU A 39 8.20 -7.46 -3.97
CA LEU A 39 6.86 -8.01 -3.96
C LEU A 39 6.18 -7.65 -2.64
N PHE A 40 4.97 -7.08 -2.71
CA PHE A 40 4.18 -6.66 -1.57
C PHE A 40 2.91 -7.49 -1.40
N ALA A 41 2.61 -7.84 -0.15
CA ALA A 41 1.36 -8.47 0.27
C ALA A 41 0.50 -7.48 1.06
N LEU A 42 -0.80 -7.48 0.78
CA LEU A 42 -1.81 -6.70 1.49
C LEU A 42 -2.37 -7.51 2.67
N GLU A 43 -3.10 -6.85 3.57
CA GLU A 43 -3.88 -7.51 4.62
C GLU A 43 -5.33 -7.07 4.58
N HIS A 44 -6.24 -8.01 4.26
CA HIS A 44 -7.69 -7.85 4.34
C HIS A 44 -8.37 -9.16 4.71
N HIS A 45 -9.55 -9.05 5.32
CA HIS A 45 -10.26 -10.19 5.91
C HIS A 45 -11.74 -10.24 5.53
N PHE A 46 -12.33 -11.42 5.61
CA PHE A 46 -13.77 -11.75 5.60
C PHE A 46 -14.52 -11.48 4.29
N THR A 47 -13.92 -10.87 3.29
CA THR A 47 -14.56 -10.57 2.00
C THR A 47 -13.66 -10.90 0.82
N GLY A 48 -14.20 -10.90 -0.40
CA GLY A 48 -13.42 -11.07 -1.62
C GLY A 48 -12.66 -9.83 -2.07
N TYR A 49 -12.65 -8.74 -1.30
CA TYR A 49 -11.97 -7.48 -1.65
C TYR A 49 -10.45 -7.65 -1.84
N ALA A 50 -9.81 -8.38 -0.93
CA ALA A 50 -8.44 -8.85 -1.08
C ALA A 50 -8.26 -10.06 -0.16
N MET A 51 -8.14 -11.26 -0.74
CA MET A 51 -8.09 -12.51 0.04
C MET A 51 -6.66 -12.80 0.52
N SER A 52 -6.11 -11.86 1.28
CA SER A 52 -4.76 -11.94 1.87
C SER A 52 -4.81 -11.72 3.38
N PRO A 53 -5.31 -12.70 4.17
CA PRO A 53 -5.52 -12.52 5.61
C PRO A 53 -4.23 -12.59 6.43
N ALA A 54 -3.12 -13.00 5.86
CA ALA A 54 -1.86 -13.22 6.58
C ALA A 54 -0.66 -12.82 5.70
N PRO A 55 -0.36 -11.52 5.57
CA PRO A 55 0.70 -11.04 4.68
C PRO A 55 2.07 -11.63 5.02
N LEU A 56 2.41 -11.77 6.31
CA LEU A 56 3.68 -12.36 6.73
C LEU A 56 3.82 -13.84 6.37
N GLN A 57 2.71 -14.61 6.39
CA GLN A 57 2.69 -16.00 5.95
C GLN A 57 2.89 -16.09 4.43
N LEU A 58 2.21 -15.23 3.65
CA LEU A 58 2.37 -15.15 2.20
C LEU A 58 3.80 -14.76 1.83
N LEU A 59 4.39 -13.79 2.51
CA LEU A 59 5.78 -13.39 2.28
C LEU A 59 6.78 -14.47 2.71
N SER A 60 6.47 -15.29 3.71
CA SER A 60 7.28 -16.46 4.08
C SER A 60 7.30 -17.52 2.97
N TYR A 61 6.16 -17.75 2.30
CA TYR A 61 6.10 -18.58 1.10
C TYR A 61 7.03 -18.06 0.00
N TYR A 62 7.01 -16.75 -0.27
CA TYR A 62 7.89 -16.14 -1.27
C TYR A 62 9.36 -16.07 -0.84
N ALA A 63 9.66 -15.94 0.46
CA ALA A 63 11.05 -15.96 0.94
C ALA A 63 11.78 -17.27 0.59
N GLY A 64 11.03 -18.39 0.53
CA GLY A 64 11.56 -19.68 0.07
C GLY A 64 11.75 -19.77 -1.45
N ARG A 65 10.94 -19.06 -2.24
CA ARG A 65 10.87 -19.18 -3.71
C ARG A 65 11.76 -18.16 -4.43
N ILE A 66 11.77 -16.93 -4.00
CA ILE A 66 12.54 -15.83 -4.60
C ILE A 66 13.76 -15.48 -3.74
N LYS A 67 14.86 -15.05 -4.35
CA LYS A 67 16.16 -14.96 -3.67
C LYS A 67 16.76 -13.55 -3.60
N ARG A 68 16.34 -12.63 -4.46
CA ARG A 68 17.00 -11.33 -4.63
C ARG A 68 16.11 -10.16 -4.23
N ILE A 69 14.84 -10.17 -4.65
CA ILE A 69 13.95 -9.04 -4.49
C ILE A 69 13.46 -8.89 -3.04
N HIS A 70 13.10 -7.67 -2.68
CA HIS A 70 12.56 -7.37 -1.35
C HIS A 70 11.13 -7.90 -1.20
N LEU A 71 10.77 -8.20 0.04
CA LEU A 71 9.43 -8.65 0.43
C LEU A 71 8.79 -7.59 1.32
N GLY A 72 7.63 -7.08 0.94
CA GLY A 72 7.00 -5.96 1.64
C GLY A 72 5.57 -6.25 2.12
N THR A 73 5.16 -5.63 3.20
CA THR A 73 3.75 -5.56 3.60
C THR A 73 3.16 -4.19 3.27
N ALA A 74 1.93 -4.17 2.72
CA ALA A 74 1.21 -2.94 2.40
C ALA A 74 -0.29 -3.05 2.77
N VAL A 75 -0.57 -3.27 4.04
CA VAL A 75 0.18 -3.14 5.29
C VAL A 75 -0.08 -4.33 6.22
N ILE A 76 0.58 -4.38 7.39
CA ILE A 76 0.11 -5.14 8.57
C ILE A 76 -0.80 -4.21 9.36
N VAL A 77 -2.01 -4.66 9.68
CA VAL A 77 -2.98 -3.87 10.45
C VAL A 77 -2.84 -4.16 11.95
N ILE A 78 -1.95 -3.44 12.61
CA ILE A 78 -1.53 -3.71 14.00
C ILE A 78 -2.70 -3.90 14.98
N PRO A 79 -3.80 -3.08 14.96
CA PRO A 79 -4.84 -3.20 15.99
C PRO A 79 -5.54 -4.56 16.06
N TRP A 80 -5.48 -5.37 15.01
CA TRP A 80 -6.13 -6.70 14.97
C TRP A 80 -5.26 -7.82 15.53
N HIS A 81 -3.99 -7.53 15.83
CA HIS A 81 -3.01 -8.54 16.20
C HIS A 81 -2.49 -8.39 17.64
N ASP A 82 -2.03 -9.49 18.18
CA ASP A 82 -1.10 -9.45 19.32
C ASP A 82 0.27 -8.96 18.84
N PRO A 83 0.80 -7.84 19.38
CA PRO A 83 2.02 -7.24 18.87
C PRO A 83 3.27 -8.09 19.08
N ILE A 84 3.30 -8.96 20.12
CA ILE A 84 4.41 -9.90 20.33
C ILE A 84 4.45 -10.92 19.20
N ARG A 85 3.27 -11.45 18.81
CA ARG A 85 3.19 -12.41 17.70
C ARG A 85 3.66 -11.78 16.38
N ILE A 86 3.32 -10.52 16.14
CA ILE A 86 3.83 -9.80 14.98
C ILE A 86 5.35 -9.59 15.04
N ALA A 87 5.90 -9.24 16.20
CA ALA A 87 7.35 -9.10 16.38
C ALA A 87 8.10 -10.42 16.12
N GLU A 88 7.60 -11.55 16.64
CA GLU A 88 8.15 -12.88 16.38
C GLU A 88 8.11 -13.24 14.89
N GLN A 89 6.97 -13.00 14.22
CA GLN A 89 6.81 -13.30 12.79
C GLN A 89 7.70 -12.41 11.92
N ILE A 90 7.85 -11.13 12.25
CA ILE A 90 8.78 -10.20 11.59
C ILE A 90 10.22 -10.71 11.74
N ALA A 91 10.63 -11.05 12.95
CA ALA A 91 11.97 -11.54 13.22
C ALA A 91 12.28 -12.86 12.49
N LEU A 92 11.32 -13.79 12.49
CA LEU A 92 11.45 -15.05 11.73
C LEU A 92 11.54 -14.80 10.23
N LEU A 93 10.67 -13.93 9.68
CA LEU A 93 10.69 -13.58 8.25
C LEU A 93 12.01 -12.87 7.87
N ASP A 94 12.54 -12.00 8.73
CA ASP A 94 13.84 -11.36 8.53
C ASP A 94 14.96 -12.40 8.41
N VAL A 95 14.97 -13.42 9.28
CA VAL A 95 15.94 -14.53 9.22
C VAL A 95 15.80 -15.34 7.94
N ILE A 96 14.60 -15.84 7.61
CA ILE A 96 14.42 -16.73 6.45
C ILE A 96 14.56 -16.01 5.12
N SER A 97 14.32 -14.70 5.07
CA SER A 97 14.54 -13.89 3.88
C SER A 97 15.98 -13.37 3.74
N GLY A 98 16.81 -13.51 4.78
CA GLY A 98 18.16 -12.91 4.81
C GLY A 98 18.12 -11.38 4.88
N GLY A 99 17.17 -10.79 5.60
CA GLY A 99 17.06 -9.34 5.80
C GLY A 99 16.42 -8.57 4.65
N ARG A 100 15.72 -9.23 3.72
CA ARG A 100 15.13 -8.60 2.52
C ARG A 100 13.75 -7.98 2.73
N CYS A 101 13.31 -7.74 3.97
CA CYS A 101 11.94 -7.31 4.23
C CYS A 101 11.78 -5.80 4.41
N LEU A 102 10.61 -5.30 3.98
CA LEU A 102 10.10 -3.95 4.18
C LEU A 102 8.74 -4.08 4.89
N PHE A 103 8.55 -3.39 6.00
CA PHE A 103 7.33 -3.56 6.79
C PHE A 103 6.49 -2.29 6.79
N GLY A 104 5.37 -2.33 6.06
CA GLY A 104 4.34 -1.32 6.12
C GLY A 104 3.31 -1.66 7.19
N PHE A 105 2.92 -0.66 7.97
CA PHE A 105 1.94 -0.77 9.04
C PHE A 105 0.76 0.16 8.80
N GLY A 106 -0.42 -0.28 9.22
CA GLY A 106 -1.64 0.50 9.13
C GLY A 106 -2.56 0.31 10.34
N ARG A 107 -3.50 1.26 10.47
CA ARG A 107 -4.52 1.21 11.50
C ARG A 107 -5.75 0.40 11.08
N GLY A 108 -5.93 0.21 9.77
CA GLY A 108 -7.16 -0.33 9.22
C GLY A 108 -8.31 0.68 9.19
N ALA A 109 -9.27 0.45 8.31
CA ALA A 109 -10.44 1.31 8.15
C ALA A 109 -11.72 0.51 7.82
N ALA A 110 -11.62 -0.79 7.57
CA ALA A 110 -12.78 -1.60 7.21
C ALA A 110 -13.59 -1.99 8.46
N ARG A 111 -14.82 -1.49 8.54
CA ARG A 111 -15.72 -1.78 9.65
C ARG A 111 -16.00 -3.28 9.78
N THR A 112 -16.17 -3.98 8.64
CA THR A 112 -16.37 -5.42 8.59
C THR A 112 -15.26 -6.19 9.31
N GLU A 113 -14.01 -5.74 9.19
CA GLU A 113 -12.85 -6.38 9.82
C GLU A 113 -12.81 -6.13 11.32
N TYR A 114 -13.07 -4.89 11.76
CA TYR A 114 -13.15 -4.57 13.18
C TYR A 114 -14.26 -5.34 13.90
N GLU A 115 -15.46 -5.43 13.28
CA GLU A 115 -16.57 -6.22 13.80
C GLU A 115 -16.22 -7.72 13.86
N GLY A 116 -15.60 -8.26 12.80
CA GLY A 116 -15.16 -9.65 12.73
C GLY A 116 -14.14 -10.02 13.79
N PHE A 117 -13.17 -9.15 14.05
CA PHE A 117 -12.17 -9.32 15.12
C PHE A 117 -12.68 -8.89 16.50
N ARG A 118 -13.87 -8.30 16.59
CA ARG A 118 -14.49 -7.86 17.86
C ARG A 118 -13.66 -6.81 18.61
N ILE A 119 -13.01 -5.94 17.85
CA ILE A 119 -12.19 -4.84 18.36
C ILE A 119 -12.96 -3.53 18.15
N PRO A 120 -13.15 -2.71 19.18
CA PRO A 120 -13.75 -1.38 19.02
C PRO A 120 -12.92 -0.50 18.09
N MET A 121 -13.56 0.09 17.05
CA MET A 121 -12.83 0.93 16.08
C MET A 121 -12.25 2.22 16.69
N ASP A 122 -12.87 2.76 17.72
CA ASP A 122 -12.40 3.96 18.43
C ASP A 122 -11.12 3.72 19.24
N GLU A 123 -10.78 2.45 19.54
CA GLU A 123 -9.51 2.03 20.15
C GLU A 123 -8.38 1.85 19.11
N ALA A 124 -8.68 1.94 17.82
CA ALA A 124 -7.71 1.61 16.75
C ALA A 124 -6.41 2.41 16.83
N ARG A 125 -6.48 3.71 17.10
CA ARG A 125 -5.28 4.57 17.14
C ARG A 125 -4.40 4.29 18.36
N PRO A 126 -4.92 4.24 19.59
CA PRO A 126 -4.09 3.90 20.75
C PRO A 126 -3.55 2.46 20.67
N ARG A 127 -4.35 1.46 20.23
CA ARG A 127 -3.84 0.09 20.00
C ARG A 127 -2.72 0.05 18.96
N PHE A 128 -2.86 0.81 17.88
CA PHE A 128 -1.79 0.92 16.87
C PHE A 128 -0.49 1.46 17.49
N LYS A 129 -0.59 2.52 18.31
CA LYS A 129 0.58 3.13 18.94
C LYS A 129 1.28 2.15 19.88
N GLU A 130 0.56 1.56 20.83
CA GLU A 130 1.13 0.60 21.76
C GLU A 130 1.70 -0.63 21.03
N GLY A 131 0.97 -1.17 20.06
CA GLY A 131 1.43 -2.31 19.28
C GLY A 131 2.71 -2.01 18.49
N LEU A 132 2.84 -0.84 17.88
CA LEU A 132 4.04 -0.42 17.18
C LEU A 132 5.24 -0.28 18.15
N ASP A 133 5.03 0.30 19.33
CA ASP A 133 6.06 0.45 20.35
C ASP A 133 6.55 -0.91 20.83
N ILE A 134 5.64 -1.86 21.09
CA ILE A 134 5.96 -3.23 21.50
C ILE A 134 6.74 -3.97 20.41
N ILE A 135 6.29 -3.90 19.15
CA ILE A 135 6.98 -4.52 18.01
C ILE A 135 8.41 -3.99 17.92
N ARG A 136 8.58 -2.66 18.01
CA ARG A 136 9.92 -2.04 17.96
C ARG A 136 10.80 -2.49 19.11
N LEU A 137 10.30 -2.47 20.34
CA LEU A 137 11.03 -2.96 21.52
C LEU A 137 11.45 -4.42 21.35
N GLY A 138 10.52 -5.29 20.93
CA GLY A 138 10.79 -6.71 20.70
C GLY A 138 11.89 -6.99 19.68
N LEU A 139 11.98 -6.15 18.63
CA LEU A 139 12.96 -6.34 17.55
C LEU A 139 14.33 -5.69 17.86
N THR A 140 14.38 -4.72 18.78
CA THR A 140 15.60 -3.93 19.05
C THR A 140 16.24 -4.22 20.40
N GLN A 141 15.50 -4.78 21.36
CA GLN A 141 16.01 -5.03 22.71
C GLN A 141 16.24 -6.52 22.97
N PRO A 142 17.32 -6.91 23.66
CA PRO A 142 17.55 -8.31 24.03
C PRO A 142 16.44 -8.89 24.92
N SER A 143 15.84 -8.06 25.75
CA SER A 143 14.65 -8.33 26.54
C SER A 143 13.93 -7.02 26.83
N PHE A 144 12.62 -7.05 26.95
CA PHE A 144 11.80 -5.89 27.25
C PHE A 144 10.60 -6.26 28.11
N GLU A 145 9.96 -5.28 28.68
CA GLU A 145 8.65 -5.32 29.31
C GLU A 145 7.84 -4.11 28.85
N TYR A 146 6.52 -4.18 28.89
CA TYR A 146 5.66 -3.09 28.49
C TYR A 146 4.42 -3.01 29.37
N GLN A 147 4.08 -1.81 29.81
CA GLN A 147 2.87 -1.51 30.59
C GLN A 147 2.09 -0.42 29.84
N GLY A 148 0.96 -0.79 29.26
CA GLY A 148 0.09 0.09 28.50
C GLY A 148 -1.36 -0.01 28.91
N GLU A 149 -2.22 0.66 28.19
CA GLU A 149 -3.67 0.61 28.38
C GLU A 149 -4.25 -0.72 27.86
N PHE A 150 -3.74 -1.19 26.71
CA PHE A 150 -4.24 -2.39 26.01
C PHE A 150 -3.35 -3.62 26.19
N PHE A 151 -2.06 -3.41 26.40
CA PHE A 151 -1.10 -4.51 26.49
C PHE A 151 -0.24 -4.39 27.74
N ASN A 152 -0.19 -5.49 28.52
CA ASN A 152 0.70 -5.65 29.66
C ASN A 152 1.60 -6.85 29.40
N ILE A 153 2.85 -6.58 29.03
CA ILE A 153 3.81 -7.61 28.63
C ILE A 153 4.83 -7.80 29.76
N PRO A 154 4.88 -8.97 30.36
CA PRO A 154 5.93 -9.28 31.34
C PRO A 154 7.29 -9.33 30.65
N ARG A 155 8.36 -9.24 31.44
CA ARG A 155 9.71 -9.29 30.89
C ARG A 155 9.90 -10.52 30.00
N THR A 156 10.15 -10.27 28.72
CA THR A 156 10.25 -11.29 27.68
C THR A 156 11.33 -10.96 26.65
N SER A 157 11.59 -11.87 25.72
CA SER A 157 12.53 -11.73 24.59
C SER A 157 11.91 -12.32 23.36
N ILE A 158 12.15 -11.71 22.19
CA ILE A 158 11.73 -12.26 20.90
C ILE A 158 12.81 -13.25 20.40
N ARG A 159 12.37 -14.42 19.96
CA ARG A 159 13.22 -15.45 19.34
C ARG A 159 12.56 -16.04 18.09
N PRO A 160 13.32 -16.19 16.96
CA PRO A 160 14.72 -15.80 16.81
C PRO A 160 14.91 -14.27 16.90
N ALA A 161 16.13 -13.81 17.18
CA ALA A 161 16.46 -12.40 16.96
C ALA A 161 16.56 -12.13 15.45
N PRO A 162 16.19 -10.94 14.96
CA PRO A 162 16.35 -10.58 13.56
C PRO A 162 17.84 -10.56 13.16
N VAL A 163 18.14 -10.85 11.89
CA VAL A 163 19.52 -10.82 11.35
C VAL A 163 19.90 -9.46 10.80
N SER A 164 18.92 -8.58 10.66
CA SER A 164 19.11 -7.22 10.20
C SER A 164 18.52 -6.22 11.20
N HIS A 165 18.37 -4.97 10.79
CA HIS A 165 17.66 -3.92 11.53
C HIS A 165 16.32 -3.63 10.86
N PRO A 166 15.29 -4.52 11.04
CA PRO A 166 14.02 -4.37 10.32
C PRO A 166 13.28 -3.08 10.68
N GLU A 167 13.48 -2.54 11.90
CA GLU A 167 12.88 -1.29 12.37
C GLU A 167 13.31 -0.06 11.54
N LEU A 168 14.45 -0.12 10.87
CA LEU A 168 14.91 0.93 9.96
C LEU A 168 14.15 0.93 8.62
N ARG A 169 13.39 -0.13 8.36
CA ARG A 169 12.59 -0.31 7.14
C ARG A 169 11.09 -0.37 7.44
N PHE A 170 10.68 0.33 8.50
CA PHE A 170 9.28 0.51 8.85
C PHE A 170 8.69 1.68 8.07
N TYR A 171 7.54 1.42 7.48
CA TYR A 171 6.71 2.38 6.77
C TYR A 171 5.31 2.36 7.36
N GLY A 172 4.55 3.43 7.14
CA GLY A 172 3.17 3.48 7.58
C GLY A 172 2.26 4.10 6.55
N SER A 173 1.02 3.64 6.49
CA SER A 173 -0.02 4.23 5.64
C SER A 173 -1.00 5.03 6.48
N ALA A 174 -1.27 6.28 6.08
CA ALA A 174 -2.17 7.20 6.78
C ALA A 174 -3.08 7.92 5.80
N ASN A 175 -4.38 7.95 6.14
CA ASN A 175 -5.42 8.66 5.39
C ASN A 175 -6.04 9.82 6.21
N SER A 176 -5.41 10.21 7.32
CA SER A 176 -5.81 11.38 8.10
C SER A 176 -4.59 12.11 8.66
N PRO A 177 -4.67 13.45 8.86
CA PRO A 177 -3.55 14.24 9.39
C PRO A 177 -3.02 13.73 10.73
N GLU A 178 -3.90 13.28 11.63
CA GLU A 178 -3.50 12.77 12.96
C GLU A 178 -2.75 11.43 12.84
N SER A 179 -3.17 10.56 11.90
CA SER A 179 -2.44 9.31 11.64
C SER A 179 -1.08 9.61 10.99
N ALA A 180 -1.02 10.54 10.04
CA ALA A 180 0.24 10.98 9.44
C ALA A 180 1.20 11.54 10.49
N LYS A 181 0.70 12.38 11.42
CA LYS A 181 1.49 12.91 12.54
C LYS A 181 2.04 11.80 13.44
N LEU A 182 1.20 10.80 13.79
CA LEU A 182 1.63 9.66 14.60
C LEU A 182 2.76 8.88 13.92
N LEU A 183 2.61 8.55 12.64
CA LEU A 183 3.63 7.80 11.88
C LEU A 183 4.93 8.60 11.76
N ALA A 184 4.84 9.88 11.39
CA ALA A 184 5.99 10.77 11.24
C ALA A 184 6.75 10.93 12.56
N SER A 185 6.04 11.18 13.67
CA SER A 185 6.66 11.30 15.00
C SER A 185 7.22 9.99 15.55
N SER A 186 6.81 8.86 14.99
CA SER A 186 7.36 7.54 15.31
C SER A 186 8.54 7.15 14.41
N GLY A 187 8.99 8.02 13.49
CA GLY A 187 10.13 7.78 12.60
C GLY A 187 9.89 6.74 11.51
N LEU A 188 8.63 6.50 11.13
CA LEU A 188 8.31 5.62 9.99
C LEU A 188 8.52 6.36 8.67
N GLY A 189 8.79 5.60 7.58
CA GLY A 189 8.63 6.11 6.22
C GLY A 189 7.15 6.16 5.83
N LEU A 190 6.82 6.92 4.78
CA LEU A 190 5.45 7.01 4.27
C LEU A 190 5.20 5.97 3.16
N LEU A 191 4.08 5.23 3.28
CA LEU A 191 3.54 4.36 2.25
C LEU A 191 2.19 4.93 1.82
N ILE A 192 2.05 5.24 0.53
CA ILE A 192 0.83 5.81 -0.06
C ILE A 192 0.19 4.77 -0.97
N VAL A 193 -1.09 4.49 -0.76
CA VAL A 193 -1.93 3.84 -1.77
C VAL A 193 -2.60 4.97 -2.56
N MET A 194 -2.37 5.02 -3.87
CA MET A 194 -2.83 6.14 -4.70
C MET A 194 -4.35 6.14 -4.85
N HIS A 195 -5.00 7.07 -4.17
CA HIS A 195 -6.44 7.30 -4.21
C HIS A 195 -6.82 8.80 -4.15
N ASN A 196 -5.82 9.68 -4.08
CA ASN A 196 -5.96 11.12 -4.17
C ASN A 196 -5.29 11.64 -5.45
N GLU A 197 -5.66 12.83 -5.89
CA GLU A 197 -4.95 13.57 -6.94
C GLU A 197 -3.47 13.74 -6.57
N TRP A 198 -2.58 13.70 -7.55
CA TRP A 198 -1.12 13.76 -7.31
C TRP A 198 -0.68 15.05 -6.63
N SER A 199 -1.35 16.16 -6.93
CA SER A 199 -1.18 17.44 -6.25
C SER A 199 -1.44 17.32 -4.74
N LYS A 200 -2.51 16.63 -4.36
CA LYS A 200 -2.82 16.39 -2.95
C LYS A 200 -1.83 15.43 -2.32
N ALA A 201 -1.42 14.38 -3.03
CA ALA A 201 -0.39 13.45 -2.56
C ALA A 201 0.94 14.18 -2.30
N ALA A 202 1.32 15.15 -3.15
CA ALA A 202 2.50 15.98 -2.96
C ALA A 202 2.44 16.79 -1.66
N HIS A 203 1.28 17.39 -1.34
CA HIS A 203 1.08 18.10 -0.07
C HIS A 203 1.12 17.15 1.13
N GLU A 204 0.54 15.97 1.02
CA GLU A 204 0.58 14.94 2.07
C GLU A 204 2.03 14.50 2.36
N VAL A 205 2.86 14.33 1.32
CA VAL A 205 4.29 14.03 1.47
C VAL A 205 5.04 15.18 2.13
N TYR A 206 4.81 16.41 1.67
CA TYR A 206 5.44 17.59 2.27
C TYR A 206 5.11 17.71 3.75
N ASP A 207 3.83 17.64 4.12
CA ASP A 207 3.40 17.73 5.52
C ASP A 207 3.98 16.59 6.36
N PHE A 208 4.03 15.38 5.82
CA PHE A 208 4.64 14.23 6.51
C PHE A 208 6.13 14.45 6.76
N HIS A 209 6.88 14.89 5.76
CA HIS A 209 8.31 15.16 5.90
C HIS A 209 8.58 16.28 6.91
N ARG A 210 7.78 17.36 6.88
CA ARG A 210 7.87 18.44 7.87
C ARG A 210 7.64 17.93 9.28
N MET A 211 6.56 17.16 9.52
CA MET A 211 6.26 16.57 10.82
C MET A 211 7.35 15.60 11.30
N ALA A 212 7.95 14.83 10.39
CA ALA A 212 9.08 13.94 10.73
C ALA A 212 10.32 14.74 11.18
N MET A 213 10.66 15.80 10.45
CA MET A 213 11.79 16.70 10.82
C MET A 213 11.54 17.40 12.15
N GLU A 214 10.33 17.90 12.38
CA GLU A 214 9.92 18.52 13.65
C GLU A 214 10.06 17.56 14.84
N ALA A 215 9.85 16.27 14.59
CA ALA A 215 10.03 15.19 15.59
C ALA A 215 11.50 14.69 15.70
N GLY A 216 12.44 15.27 14.96
CA GLY A 216 13.86 14.90 15.01
C GLY A 216 14.23 13.70 14.14
N HIS A 217 13.36 13.28 13.22
CA HIS A 217 13.63 12.18 12.29
C HIS A 217 14.07 12.68 10.91
N THR A 218 14.92 11.92 10.23
CA THR A 218 15.27 12.16 8.83
C THR A 218 14.20 11.57 7.93
N PRO A 219 13.51 12.39 7.11
CA PRO A 219 12.53 11.90 6.15
C PRO A 219 13.14 10.94 5.13
N ARG A 220 12.33 10.01 4.65
CA ARG A 220 12.69 9.06 3.59
C ARG A 220 11.75 9.24 2.42
N PRO A 221 12.20 8.99 1.17
CA PRO A 221 11.32 8.96 0.02
C PRO A 221 10.12 8.03 0.27
N PRO A 222 8.91 8.40 -0.19
CA PRO A 222 7.74 7.55 -0.01
C PRO A 222 7.80 6.31 -0.89
N ILE A 223 7.12 5.25 -0.43
CA ILE A 223 6.70 4.11 -1.27
C ILE A 223 5.30 4.44 -1.77
N ILE A 224 5.06 4.36 -3.08
CA ILE A 224 3.74 4.61 -3.66
C ILE A 224 3.24 3.36 -4.37
N LEU A 225 2.06 2.90 -3.97
CA LEU A 225 1.33 1.80 -4.59
C LEU A 225 0.23 2.38 -5.49
N THR A 226 0.19 1.95 -6.75
CA THR A 226 -0.78 2.41 -7.75
C THR A 226 -1.13 1.30 -8.73
N ASN A 227 -2.33 1.38 -9.34
CA ASN A 227 -2.71 0.47 -10.40
C ASN A 227 -1.99 0.84 -11.70
N ILE A 228 -1.61 -0.16 -12.47
CA ILE A 228 -0.94 0.00 -13.77
C ILE A 228 -1.80 -0.61 -14.86
N SER A 229 -2.10 0.19 -15.88
CA SER A 229 -2.70 -0.28 -17.13
C SER A 229 -1.81 0.16 -18.30
N CYS A 230 -0.82 -0.67 -18.63
CA CYS A 230 0.11 -0.43 -19.74
C CYS A 230 -0.27 -1.31 -20.93
N ALA A 231 -0.50 -0.73 -22.10
CA ALA A 231 -0.86 -1.44 -23.33
C ALA A 231 -0.13 -0.85 -24.55
N GLU A 232 -0.24 -1.50 -25.70
CA GLU A 232 0.40 -1.02 -26.95
C GLU A 232 -0.29 0.25 -27.50
N SER A 233 -1.54 0.52 -27.10
CA SER A 233 -2.25 1.74 -27.43
C SER A 233 -2.87 2.40 -26.20
N HIS A 234 -3.07 3.73 -26.29
CA HIS A 234 -3.74 4.53 -25.26
C HIS A 234 -5.17 4.04 -24.98
N ASP A 235 -5.91 3.79 -26.05
CA ASP A 235 -7.31 3.38 -25.96
C ASP A 235 -7.45 2.03 -25.25
N GLU A 236 -6.64 1.03 -25.62
CA GLU A 236 -6.63 -0.28 -24.96
C GLU A 236 -6.32 -0.16 -23.47
N ALA A 237 -5.30 0.63 -23.11
CA ALA A 237 -4.94 0.85 -21.72
C ALA A 237 -6.05 1.52 -20.92
N THR A 238 -6.70 2.52 -21.52
CA THR A 238 -7.76 3.30 -20.90
C THR A 238 -9.05 2.50 -20.76
N ASP A 239 -9.49 1.81 -21.82
CA ASP A 239 -10.69 0.97 -21.80
C ASP A 239 -10.57 -0.12 -20.72
N ARG A 240 -9.44 -0.80 -20.66
CA ARG A 240 -9.14 -1.79 -19.62
C ARG A 240 -9.19 -1.17 -18.22
N ALA A 241 -8.57 -0.01 -18.01
CA ALA A 241 -8.58 0.66 -16.72
C ALA A 241 -10.00 1.08 -16.31
N VAL A 242 -10.78 1.69 -17.21
CA VAL A 242 -12.16 2.11 -16.95
C VAL A 242 -13.04 0.91 -16.61
N GLU A 243 -12.95 -0.15 -17.41
CA GLU A 243 -13.76 -1.35 -17.17
C GLU A 243 -13.44 -1.98 -15.80
N TRP A 244 -12.20 -2.29 -15.53
CA TRP A 244 -11.84 -3.12 -14.37
C TRP A 244 -11.69 -2.33 -13.08
N LEU A 245 -11.19 -1.10 -13.12
CA LEU A 245 -11.20 -0.23 -11.94
C LEU A 245 -12.63 0.21 -11.58
N GLY A 246 -13.52 0.34 -12.59
CA GLY A 246 -14.94 0.59 -12.35
C GLY A 246 -15.68 -0.55 -11.64
N LYS A 247 -15.26 -1.80 -11.86
CA LYS A 247 -15.86 -2.99 -11.23
C LYS A 247 -15.49 -3.15 -9.75
N LYS A 248 -14.44 -2.49 -9.29
CA LYS A 248 -14.00 -2.64 -7.89
C LYS A 248 -14.88 -1.90 -6.87
N TRP A 249 -15.68 -0.91 -7.28
CA TRP A 249 -16.43 -0.06 -6.36
C TRP A 249 -17.36 -0.82 -5.43
N ASP A 250 -18.07 -1.84 -5.96
CA ASP A 250 -18.98 -2.65 -5.16
C ASP A 250 -18.21 -3.51 -4.15
N SER A 251 -17.05 -4.04 -4.54
CA SER A 251 -16.19 -4.80 -3.66
C SER A 251 -15.61 -3.92 -2.53
N VAL A 252 -15.21 -2.67 -2.86
CA VAL A 252 -14.75 -1.68 -1.88
C VAL A 252 -15.88 -1.35 -0.89
N ASP A 253 -17.08 -1.03 -1.38
CA ASP A 253 -18.18 -0.66 -0.49
C ASP A 253 -18.66 -1.83 0.37
N ASN A 254 -18.74 -3.02 -0.19
CA ASN A 254 -19.04 -4.24 0.56
C ASN A 254 -18.06 -4.50 1.71
N HIS A 255 -16.79 -4.17 1.50
CA HIS A 255 -15.73 -4.40 2.48
C HIS A 255 -15.66 -3.29 3.54
N TYR A 256 -15.60 -2.04 3.11
CA TYR A 256 -15.43 -0.89 4.01
C TYR A 256 -16.74 -0.34 4.57
N ARG A 257 -17.88 -0.62 3.91
CA ARG A 257 -19.22 -0.13 4.25
C ARG A 257 -19.26 1.41 4.31
N PHE A 258 -18.61 2.05 3.33
CA PHE A 258 -18.58 3.52 3.27
C PHE A 258 -19.96 4.14 3.07
N SER A 259 -20.81 3.51 2.22
CA SER A 259 -22.17 4.00 1.91
C SER A 259 -23.09 4.03 3.14
N ASP A 260 -22.84 3.21 4.16
CA ASP A 260 -23.61 3.20 5.43
C ASP A 260 -23.46 4.51 6.23
N GLY A 261 -22.42 5.31 5.92
CA GLY A 261 -22.16 6.59 6.58
C GLY A 261 -21.69 6.50 8.04
N GLY A 262 -21.71 5.32 8.65
CA GLY A 262 -21.42 5.08 10.06
C GLY A 262 -19.98 5.39 10.50
N LEU A 263 -19.02 5.36 9.57
CA LEU A 263 -17.62 5.66 9.89
C LEU A 263 -17.38 7.09 10.37
N ALA A 264 -18.17 8.06 9.90
CA ALA A 264 -18.01 9.46 10.29
C ALA A 264 -18.32 9.72 11.77
N SER A 265 -19.09 8.84 12.42
CA SER A 265 -19.44 8.94 13.85
C SER A 265 -18.42 8.21 14.76
N VAL A 266 -17.48 7.49 14.19
CA VAL A 266 -16.46 6.76 14.95
C VAL A 266 -15.27 7.69 15.23
N LYS A 267 -14.89 7.81 16.49
CA LYS A 267 -13.73 8.61 16.92
C LYS A 267 -12.46 8.22 16.15
N GLY A 268 -11.85 9.21 15.49
CA GLY A 268 -10.64 9.01 14.68
C GLY A 268 -10.89 8.55 13.24
N TYR A 269 -12.17 8.47 12.80
CA TYR A 269 -12.56 8.15 11.42
C TYR A 269 -13.47 9.23 10.80
N GLU A 270 -13.60 10.38 11.43
CA GLU A 270 -14.48 11.49 11.01
C GLU A 270 -14.18 11.96 9.57
N ALA A 271 -12.90 11.91 9.17
CA ALA A 271 -12.47 12.25 7.81
C ALA A 271 -13.12 11.38 6.71
N TYR A 272 -13.58 10.18 7.05
CA TYR A 272 -14.24 9.28 6.11
C TYR A 272 -15.69 9.68 5.78
N GLY A 273 -16.25 10.67 6.46
CA GLY A 273 -17.61 11.16 6.19
C GLY A 273 -17.78 11.72 4.77
N LYS A 274 -16.74 12.32 4.18
CA LYS A 274 -16.76 12.76 2.77
C LYS A 274 -16.82 11.57 1.82
N ILE A 275 -16.02 10.55 2.11
CA ILE A 275 -15.97 9.30 1.33
C ILE A 275 -17.33 8.60 1.38
N GLY A 276 -17.93 8.47 2.57
CA GLY A 276 -19.26 7.88 2.73
C GLY A 276 -20.34 8.58 1.89
N ARG A 277 -20.37 9.91 1.86
CA ARG A 277 -21.30 10.67 1.00
C ARG A 277 -21.07 10.43 -0.49
N THR A 278 -19.84 10.16 -0.91
CA THR A 278 -19.51 9.82 -2.29
C THR A 278 -20.04 8.42 -2.63
N TYR A 279 -19.77 7.44 -1.77
CA TYR A 279 -20.25 6.06 -1.99
C TYR A 279 -21.77 5.93 -1.94
N ALA A 280 -22.46 6.70 -1.11
CA ALA A 280 -23.93 6.72 -1.08
C ALA A 280 -24.58 7.13 -2.42
N LYS A 281 -23.82 7.76 -3.33
CA LYS A 281 -24.28 8.14 -4.67
C LYS A 281 -23.89 7.14 -5.76
N MET A 282 -23.18 6.07 -5.44
CA MET A 282 -22.66 5.09 -6.44
C MET A 282 -23.77 4.27 -7.12
N ALA A 283 -25.01 4.32 -6.61
CA ALA A 283 -26.16 3.75 -7.29
C ALA A 283 -26.53 4.52 -8.58
N ASP A 284 -26.18 5.82 -8.67
CA ASP A 284 -26.31 6.62 -9.86
C ASP A 284 -25.16 6.30 -10.84
N GLN A 285 -25.49 5.77 -12.02
CA GLN A 285 -24.49 5.33 -13.00
C GLN A 285 -23.64 6.50 -13.53
N SER A 286 -24.21 7.70 -13.70
CA SER A 286 -23.47 8.88 -14.15
C SER A 286 -22.44 9.30 -13.10
N HIS A 287 -22.83 9.28 -11.81
CA HIS A 287 -21.90 9.54 -10.71
C HIS A 287 -20.79 8.49 -10.65
N ARG A 288 -21.16 7.21 -10.78
CA ARG A 288 -20.21 6.07 -10.81
C ARG A 288 -19.19 6.21 -11.93
N ASN A 289 -19.62 6.52 -13.15
CA ASN A 289 -18.74 6.73 -14.29
C ASN A 289 -17.77 7.89 -14.02
N LYS A 290 -18.26 9.03 -13.56
CA LYS A 290 -17.41 10.17 -13.20
C LYS A 290 -16.37 9.82 -12.14
N MET A 291 -16.75 9.04 -11.14
CA MET A 291 -15.81 8.59 -10.09
C MET A 291 -14.75 7.64 -10.66
N THR A 292 -15.16 6.74 -11.59
CA THR A 292 -14.23 5.85 -12.28
C THR A 292 -13.24 6.65 -13.12
N ASP A 293 -13.70 7.58 -13.92
CA ASP A 293 -12.84 8.44 -14.75
C ASP A 293 -11.85 9.24 -13.89
N THR A 294 -12.33 9.80 -12.78
CA THR A 294 -11.46 10.53 -11.84
C THR A 294 -10.41 9.59 -11.22
N TYR A 295 -10.80 8.37 -10.87
CA TYR A 295 -9.89 7.40 -10.28
C TYR A 295 -8.86 6.87 -11.28
N VAL A 296 -9.26 6.63 -12.53
CA VAL A 296 -8.35 6.22 -13.62
C VAL A 296 -7.26 7.27 -13.86
N LYS A 297 -7.61 8.55 -13.83
CA LYS A 297 -6.67 9.66 -14.04
C LYS A 297 -5.56 9.78 -13.01
N ILE A 298 -5.72 9.22 -11.83
CA ILE A 298 -4.70 9.24 -10.78
C ILE A 298 -3.87 7.94 -10.74
N GLN A 299 -4.17 6.97 -11.59
CA GLN A 299 -3.38 5.76 -11.78
C GLN A 299 -2.38 5.94 -12.93
N ILE A 300 -1.55 4.96 -13.18
CA ILE A 300 -0.60 4.96 -14.31
C ILE A 300 -1.25 4.18 -15.46
N VAL A 301 -1.71 4.90 -16.48
CA VAL A 301 -2.52 4.34 -17.58
C VAL A 301 -2.03 4.88 -18.92
N GLY A 302 -1.74 4.01 -19.88
CA GLY A 302 -1.36 4.40 -21.23
C GLY A 302 -0.36 3.45 -21.89
N THR A 303 0.24 3.91 -22.96
CA THR A 303 1.38 3.27 -23.62
C THR A 303 2.61 3.28 -22.72
N PRO A 304 3.65 2.48 -23.00
CA PRO A 304 4.90 2.52 -22.26
C PRO A 304 5.49 3.93 -22.08
N ASP A 305 5.46 4.74 -23.14
CA ASP A 305 5.99 6.12 -23.11
C ASP A 305 5.13 7.03 -22.22
N GLU A 306 3.81 6.92 -22.29
CA GLU A 306 2.89 7.64 -21.40
C GLU A 306 3.05 7.24 -19.95
N CYS A 307 3.23 5.94 -19.68
CA CYS A 307 3.53 5.45 -18.34
C CYS A 307 4.83 6.06 -17.79
N LEU A 308 5.89 6.14 -18.60
CA LEU A 308 7.15 6.77 -18.19
C LEU A 308 6.97 8.26 -17.87
N GLN A 309 6.23 9.00 -18.69
CA GLN A 309 5.94 10.42 -18.45
C GLN A 309 5.16 10.62 -17.14
N GLN A 310 4.12 9.80 -16.92
CA GLN A 310 3.30 9.86 -15.71
C GLN A 310 4.12 9.52 -14.46
N ILE A 311 4.99 8.51 -14.53
CA ILE A 311 5.88 8.13 -13.40
C ILE A 311 6.91 9.24 -13.13
N ALA A 312 7.47 9.87 -14.17
CA ALA A 312 8.39 10.99 -14.00
C ALA A 312 7.70 12.18 -13.30
N MET A 313 6.48 12.51 -13.70
CA MET A 313 5.67 13.55 -13.08
C MET A 313 5.32 13.19 -11.61
N LEU A 314 4.84 11.98 -11.35
CA LEU A 314 4.54 11.53 -9.99
C LEU A 314 5.77 11.61 -9.09
N ARG A 315 6.95 11.23 -9.62
CA ARG A 315 8.22 11.34 -8.91
C ARG A 315 8.60 12.80 -8.61
N GLN A 316 8.41 13.69 -9.57
CA GLN A 316 8.66 15.12 -9.37
C GLN A 316 7.78 15.71 -8.26
N TYR A 317 6.50 15.32 -8.21
CA TYR A 317 5.57 15.80 -7.20
C TYR A 317 5.84 15.24 -5.80
N THR A 318 6.21 13.97 -5.70
CA THR A 318 6.21 13.27 -4.41
C THR A 318 7.60 12.87 -3.90
N GLY A 319 8.64 13.01 -4.71
CA GLY A 319 9.96 12.45 -4.37
C GLY A 319 9.97 10.92 -4.33
N LEU A 320 9.07 10.27 -5.06
CA LEU A 320 8.96 8.81 -5.15
C LEU A 320 10.29 8.15 -5.51
N ASP A 321 10.69 7.14 -4.74
CA ASP A 321 11.85 6.28 -5.03
C ASP A 321 11.50 4.81 -5.19
N HIS A 322 10.34 4.39 -4.71
CA HIS A 322 9.88 3.01 -4.80
C HIS A 322 8.42 2.96 -5.26
N LEU A 323 8.23 2.64 -6.55
CA LEU A 323 6.91 2.41 -7.14
C LEU A 323 6.49 0.96 -6.93
N VAL A 324 5.30 0.74 -6.40
CA VAL A 324 4.69 -0.59 -6.25
C VAL A 324 3.48 -0.68 -7.18
N CYS A 325 3.57 -1.56 -8.16
CA CYS A 325 2.62 -1.71 -9.25
C CYS A 325 1.57 -2.79 -8.93
N GLU A 326 0.31 -2.46 -9.06
CA GLU A 326 -0.80 -3.41 -8.99
C GLU A 326 -1.28 -3.69 -10.42
N PHE A 327 -0.98 -4.88 -10.95
CA PHE A 327 -1.36 -5.30 -12.30
C PHE A 327 -2.66 -6.10 -12.33
N GLY A 328 -3.00 -6.78 -11.23
CA GLY A 328 -4.25 -7.55 -11.07
C GLY A 328 -5.24 -6.78 -10.19
N TYR A 329 -6.19 -6.06 -10.78
CA TYR A 329 -7.16 -5.21 -10.10
C TYR A 329 -8.57 -5.44 -10.63
N GLY A 330 -9.59 -5.16 -9.84
CA GLY A 330 -10.99 -5.19 -10.24
C GLY A 330 -11.51 -6.54 -10.75
N GLY A 331 -10.74 -7.61 -10.57
CA GLY A 331 -11.03 -8.93 -11.14
C GLY A 331 -10.61 -9.08 -12.61
N LEU A 332 -9.68 -8.26 -13.08
CA LEU A 332 -9.04 -8.38 -14.40
C LEU A 332 -8.61 -9.84 -14.66
N PRO A 333 -8.92 -10.42 -15.84
CA PRO A 333 -8.49 -11.76 -16.20
C PRO A 333 -6.99 -11.94 -16.06
N HIS A 334 -6.56 -13.06 -15.52
CA HIS A 334 -5.15 -13.33 -15.23
C HIS A 334 -4.23 -13.12 -16.43
N HIS A 335 -4.63 -13.59 -17.62
CA HIS A 335 -3.82 -13.43 -18.83
C HIS A 335 -3.61 -11.96 -19.22
N GLU A 336 -4.62 -11.10 -19.01
CA GLU A 336 -4.50 -9.66 -19.26
C GLU A 336 -3.61 -8.98 -18.22
N ALA A 337 -3.72 -9.37 -16.95
CA ALA A 337 -2.84 -8.89 -15.88
C ALA A 337 -1.38 -9.29 -16.15
N GLU A 338 -1.13 -10.51 -16.62
CA GLU A 338 0.20 -10.98 -17.01
C GLU A 338 0.75 -10.23 -18.22
N LEU A 339 -0.04 -10.04 -19.29
CA LEU A 339 0.38 -9.26 -20.46
C LEU A 339 0.74 -7.82 -20.09
N ASN A 340 -0.09 -7.15 -19.30
CA ASN A 340 0.16 -5.82 -18.76
C ASN A 340 1.49 -5.78 -17.98
N MET A 341 1.70 -6.72 -17.06
CA MET A 341 2.93 -6.82 -16.27
C MET A 341 4.17 -7.07 -17.14
N ARG A 342 4.08 -7.95 -18.13
CA ARG A 342 5.20 -8.25 -19.04
C ARG A 342 5.56 -7.07 -19.94
N LEU A 343 4.57 -6.38 -20.51
CA LEU A 343 4.81 -5.21 -21.35
C LEU A 343 5.48 -4.08 -20.53
N PHE A 344 4.98 -3.84 -19.32
CA PHE A 344 5.58 -2.86 -18.41
C PHE A 344 7.03 -3.25 -18.04
N ALA A 345 7.27 -4.51 -17.74
CA ALA A 345 8.60 -5.02 -17.40
C ALA A 345 9.59 -4.92 -18.57
N ASP A 346 9.13 -5.14 -19.81
CA ASP A 346 9.97 -5.09 -21.01
C ASP A 346 10.29 -3.66 -21.46
N ARG A 347 9.29 -2.76 -21.42
CA ARG A 347 9.38 -1.45 -22.07
C ARG A 347 9.55 -0.27 -21.09
N VAL A 348 9.03 -0.37 -19.88
CA VAL A 348 9.04 0.74 -18.89
C VAL A 348 10.16 0.55 -17.85
N MET A 349 10.22 -0.61 -17.21
CA MET A 349 11.19 -0.85 -16.12
C MET A 349 12.66 -0.60 -16.50
N PRO A 350 13.17 -1.00 -17.70
CA PRO A 350 14.57 -0.76 -18.03
C PRO A 350 14.94 0.72 -18.02
N VAL A 351 13.99 1.61 -18.37
CA VAL A 351 14.20 3.06 -18.31
C VAL A 351 14.24 3.52 -16.85
N LEU A 352 13.26 3.10 -16.03
CA LEU A 352 13.17 3.44 -14.61
C LEU A 352 14.42 3.01 -13.82
N GLN A 353 15.04 1.91 -14.21
CA GLN A 353 16.20 1.34 -13.51
C GLN A 353 17.55 1.83 -14.03
N ARG A 354 17.62 2.46 -15.21
CA ARG A 354 18.90 2.83 -15.86
C ARG A 354 19.04 4.30 -16.17
N ASP A 355 17.95 5.00 -16.46
CA ASP A 355 18.00 6.42 -16.78
C ASP A 355 18.35 7.26 -15.54
N ARG A 356 19.21 8.29 -15.75
CA ARG A 356 19.64 9.20 -14.68
C ARG A 356 18.47 9.91 -13.99
N LEU A 357 17.41 10.23 -14.73
CA LEU A 357 16.22 10.86 -14.19
C LEU A 357 15.62 10.04 -13.03
N PHE A 358 15.69 8.71 -13.12
CA PHE A 358 15.10 7.80 -12.15
C PHE A 358 16.09 7.18 -11.17
N THR A 359 17.38 7.12 -11.52
CA THR A 359 18.41 6.45 -10.71
C THR A 359 19.12 7.37 -9.72
N GLN A 360 19.08 8.69 -9.93
CA GLN A 360 19.53 9.63 -8.91
C GLN A 360 18.56 9.60 -7.72
N PRO A 361 19.08 9.77 -6.47
CA PRO A 361 18.20 9.91 -5.31
C PRO A 361 17.19 11.04 -5.54
N PRO A 362 15.90 10.84 -5.24
CA PRO A 362 14.92 11.91 -5.37
C PRO A 362 15.18 13.00 -4.31
N GLU A 363 14.74 14.19 -4.60
CA GLU A 363 14.72 15.25 -3.60
C GLU A 363 13.71 14.92 -2.50
N ILE A 364 14.11 15.12 -1.25
CA ILE A 364 13.17 15.11 -0.12
C ILE A 364 12.33 16.38 -0.21
N ILE A 365 11.01 16.22 -0.29
CA ILE A 365 10.09 17.34 -0.40
C ILE A 365 10.07 18.12 0.92
N THR A 366 10.76 19.25 0.97
CA THR A 366 10.90 20.11 2.16
C THR A 366 10.26 21.49 1.99
N ALA A 367 9.78 21.80 0.78
CA ALA A 367 9.04 23.03 0.48
C ALA A 367 7.60 22.65 0.00
N PRO A 368 6.62 23.53 0.23
CA PRO A 368 5.28 23.29 -0.32
C PRO A 368 5.37 23.15 -1.84
N PRO A 369 4.69 22.13 -2.42
CA PRO A 369 4.72 21.96 -3.86
C PRO A 369 4.09 23.17 -4.56
N VAL A 370 4.84 23.77 -5.47
CA VAL A 370 4.29 24.80 -6.38
C VAL A 370 3.58 24.04 -7.49
N LEU A 371 2.27 23.92 -7.37
CA LEU A 371 1.44 23.31 -8.40
C LEU A 371 1.35 24.30 -9.56
N GLN A 372 1.96 23.99 -10.69
CA GLN A 372 1.58 24.63 -11.95
C GLN A 372 0.14 24.16 -12.22
N ASP A 373 -0.72 25.12 -12.54
CA ASP A 373 -2.17 24.98 -12.72
C ASP A 373 -2.65 23.57 -13.10
N GLU A 374 -3.76 23.14 -12.51
CA GLU A 374 -4.39 21.83 -12.60
C GLU A 374 -4.40 21.24 -14.02
N GLY A 375 -3.21 20.91 -14.50
CA GLY A 375 -3.01 20.23 -15.75
C GLY A 375 -3.20 18.74 -15.54
N VAL A 376 -4.46 18.30 -15.66
CA VAL A 376 -4.72 16.95 -16.15
C VAL A 376 -3.87 16.83 -17.41
N PHE A 377 -2.90 15.91 -17.40
CA PHE A 377 -2.15 15.56 -18.61
C PHE A 377 -3.17 15.16 -19.67
N VAL A 378 -3.39 16.02 -20.65
CA VAL A 378 -4.05 15.69 -21.91
C VAL A 378 -2.90 15.45 -22.86
N PRO A 379 -2.70 14.23 -23.38
CA PRO A 379 -1.73 14.00 -24.44
C PRO A 379 -2.05 14.92 -25.61
N ALA A 380 -1.03 15.58 -26.14
CA ALA A 380 -1.14 16.39 -27.37
C ALA A 380 -1.36 15.49 -28.58
#